data_38bc23b701fbad7414e03c20c4aff04d
#
_entry.id   38bc23b701fbad7414e03c20c4aff04d
#
_cell.length_a   1.000
_cell.length_b   1.000
_cell.length_c   1.000
_cell.angle_alpha   90.00
_cell.angle_beta   90.00
_cell.angle_gamma   90.00
#
_symmetry.space_group_name_H-M   'P 1'
#
loop_
_entity.id
_entity.type
_entity.pdbx_description
1 polymer ?
#
loop_
_entity_poly.entity_id
_entity_poly.type
_entity_poly.pdbx_seq_one_letter_code
_entity_poly.pdbx_strand_id
1 'polypeptide(L)'
;MAIYHLCIKPVKRGEGRAATAAAAYRAAELVADDRTGEVFDYTRKRGVEHTEIVLPLAVARQDVHWARNRQELWNAAEAAEKRRDARVAREYEVAVPHELTRSQRVELVRAFSQDLADRYGVAVDFAVHRPHRAGDERNFHAHILTTTRAITPAGFGDKTVLELGDRDRARLGLGPAREEIGEIRARWAVLTNERLQEHGHEARVDHRSLEAQGLERVP
;
A
#
# COMPACT_ATOMS: atom_id res chain seq x y z
N MET A 1 -3.48 19.34 -13.84
CA MET A 1 -4.18 18.11 -14.32
C MET A 1 -3.71 16.97 -13.44
N ALA A 2 -4.64 16.28 -12.77
CA ALA A 2 -4.30 15.13 -11.93
C ALA A 2 -3.71 13.99 -12.79
N ILE A 3 -2.68 13.33 -12.27
CA ILE A 3 -1.98 12.24 -12.96
C ILE A 3 -2.37 10.92 -12.29
N TYR A 4 -2.79 9.93 -13.10
CA TYR A 4 -2.99 8.58 -12.61
C TYR A 4 -1.66 7.82 -12.57
N HIS A 5 -1.34 7.28 -11.43
CA HIS A 5 -0.31 6.26 -11.28
C HIS A 5 -0.71 5.29 -10.18
N LEU A 6 -0.60 4.00 -10.44
CA LEU A 6 -0.65 2.94 -9.45
C LEU A 6 0.25 1.80 -9.89
N CYS A 7 1.33 1.58 -9.15
CA CYS A 7 2.25 0.45 -9.30
C CYS A 7 2.04 -0.52 -8.13
N ILE A 8 1.89 -1.81 -8.43
CA ILE A 8 1.72 -2.86 -7.42
C ILE A 8 2.87 -3.84 -7.57
N LYS A 9 3.63 -4.05 -6.50
CA LYS A 9 4.79 -4.94 -6.50
C LYS A 9 4.92 -5.69 -5.16
N PRO A 10 5.35 -6.97 -5.16
CA PRO A 10 5.67 -7.66 -3.92
C PRO A 10 7.01 -7.18 -3.34
N VAL A 11 7.12 -7.19 -2.01
CA VAL A 11 8.40 -7.16 -1.31
C VAL A 11 8.83 -8.60 -1.09
N LYS A 12 9.95 -9.02 -1.69
CA LYS A 12 10.40 -10.41 -1.67
C LYS A 12 11.80 -10.52 -1.04
N ARG A 13 11.97 -11.47 -0.14
CA ARG A 13 13.29 -11.79 0.42
C ARG A 13 14.29 -12.26 -0.63
N GLY A 14 13.86 -13.06 -1.59
CA GLY A 14 14.72 -13.54 -2.68
C GLY A 14 15.35 -12.44 -3.53
N GLU A 15 14.82 -11.21 -3.43
CA GLU A 15 15.34 -10.00 -4.07
C GLU A 15 16.18 -9.14 -3.11
N GLY A 16 16.57 -9.68 -1.94
CA GLY A 16 17.30 -8.93 -0.90
C GLY A 16 16.46 -7.87 -0.20
N ARG A 17 15.12 -7.99 -0.21
CA ARG A 17 14.21 -7.02 0.38
C ARG A 17 13.60 -7.56 1.67
N ALA A 18 13.49 -6.70 2.69
CA ALA A 18 12.80 -6.99 3.94
C ALA A 18 11.59 -6.07 4.11
N ALA A 19 10.54 -6.58 4.74
CA ALA A 19 9.36 -5.78 5.07
C ALA A 19 9.69 -4.70 6.10
N THR A 20 10.53 -5.02 7.08
CA THR A 20 11.06 -4.10 8.10
C THR A 20 11.82 -2.93 7.48
N ALA A 21 12.75 -3.20 6.54
CA ALA A 21 13.48 -2.17 5.80
C ALA A 21 12.54 -1.31 4.94
N ALA A 22 11.56 -1.96 4.28
CA ALA A 22 10.59 -1.26 3.45
C ALA A 22 9.73 -0.29 4.28
N ALA A 23 9.23 -0.73 5.43
CA ALA A 23 8.43 0.08 6.34
C ALA A 23 9.24 1.25 6.92
N ALA A 24 10.44 0.97 7.45
CA ALA A 24 11.34 1.99 7.98
C ALA A 24 11.63 3.10 6.96
N TYR A 25 11.99 2.72 5.72
CA TYR A 25 12.30 3.67 4.67
C TYR A 25 11.12 4.57 4.30
N ARG A 26 9.91 4.00 4.20
CA ARG A 26 8.71 4.74 3.76
C ARG A 26 8.19 5.65 4.85
N ALA A 27 8.25 5.19 6.10
CA ALA A 27 7.80 5.98 7.25
C ALA A 27 8.84 7.00 7.73
N ALA A 28 10.10 6.93 7.28
CA ALA A 28 11.22 7.71 7.83
C ALA A 28 11.44 7.43 9.32
N GLU A 29 11.36 6.15 9.71
CA GLU A 29 11.52 5.69 11.08
C GLU A 29 12.73 4.76 11.24
N LEU A 30 13.04 4.44 12.50
CA LEU A 30 13.99 3.40 12.86
C LEU A 30 13.19 2.11 13.12
N VAL A 31 13.59 1.02 12.45
CA VAL A 31 13.02 -0.32 12.66
C VAL A 31 14.16 -1.33 12.75
N ALA A 32 14.19 -2.11 13.83
CA ALA A 32 15.09 -3.25 13.96
C ALA A 32 14.44 -4.49 13.30
N ASP A 33 15.25 -5.28 12.59
CA ASP A 33 14.84 -6.56 12.00
C ASP A 33 15.31 -7.69 12.93
N ASP A 34 14.34 -8.32 13.62
CA ASP A 34 14.63 -9.37 14.62
C ASP A 34 15.21 -10.65 13.98
N ARG A 35 14.95 -10.86 12.68
CA ARG A 35 15.43 -12.02 11.94
C ARG A 35 16.90 -11.91 11.55
N THR A 36 17.38 -10.70 11.22
CA THR A 36 18.76 -10.47 10.77
C THR A 36 19.62 -9.77 11.80
N GLY A 37 19.02 -9.11 12.79
CA GLY A 37 19.69 -8.23 13.73
C GLY A 37 20.08 -6.88 13.14
N GLU A 38 19.70 -6.59 11.87
CA GLU A 38 19.96 -5.29 11.25
C GLU A 38 19.04 -4.22 11.80
N VAL A 39 19.54 -2.99 11.84
CA VAL A 39 18.75 -1.81 12.23
C VAL A 39 18.66 -0.86 11.05
N PHE A 40 17.45 -0.63 10.57
CA PHE A 40 17.16 0.29 9.47
C PHE A 40 16.78 1.66 10.03
N ASP A 41 17.70 2.60 10.03
CA ASP A 41 17.49 3.98 10.52
C ASP A 41 17.34 4.95 9.35
N TYR A 42 16.10 5.41 9.14
CA TYR A 42 15.76 6.42 8.14
C TYR A 42 15.20 7.70 8.78
N THR A 43 15.42 7.92 10.08
CA THR A 43 14.89 9.10 10.81
C THR A 43 15.36 10.45 10.25
N ARG A 44 16.46 10.46 9.48
CA ARG A 44 16.97 11.65 8.79
C ARG A 44 16.30 11.92 7.44
N LYS A 45 15.51 10.97 6.93
CA LYS A 45 14.80 11.13 5.66
C LYS A 45 13.76 12.25 5.78
N ARG A 46 13.72 13.10 4.76
CA ARG A 46 12.80 14.23 4.66
C ARG A 46 11.68 13.93 3.65
N GLY A 47 10.60 14.71 3.72
CA GLY A 47 9.53 14.65 2.73
C GLY A 47 8.36 13.75 3.09
N VAL A 48 8.40 13.03 4.21
CA VAL A 48 7.24 12.30 4.72
C VAL A 48 6.29 13.30 5.40
N GLU A 49 5.03 13.34 4.95
CA GLU A 49 4.00 14.25 5.47
C GLU A 49 3.10 13.58 6.50
N HIS A 50 2.88 12.29 6.34
CA HIS A 50 1.99 11.51 7.21
C HIS A 50 2.33 10.03 7.12
N THR A 51 2.20 9.32 8.24
CA THR A 51 2.29 7.85 8.31
C THR A 51 1.17 7.33 9.21
N GLU A 52 0.60 6.19 8.84
CA GLU A 52 -0.48 5.59 9.62
C GLU A 52 -0.60 4.09 9.32
N ILE A 53 -0.97 3.31 10.33
CA ILE A 53 -1.33 1.90 10.17
C ILE A 53 -2.85 1.79 10.31
N VAL A 54 -3.49 1.26 9.27
CA VAL A 54 -4.91 1.00 9.19
C VAL A 54 -5.16 -0.50 9.34
N LEU A 55 -6.13 -0.86 10.17
CA LEU A 55 -6.54 -2.25 10.39
C LEU A 55 -7.96 -2.49 9.87
N PRO A 56 -8.30 -3.73 9.50
CA PRO A 56 -9.66 -4.10 9.11
C PRO A 56 -10.66 -3.72 10.22
N LEU A 57 -11.80 -3.14 9.86
CA LEU A 57 -12.84 -2.75 10.81
C LEU A 57 -13.31 -3.94 11.65
N ALA A 58 -13.32 -5.14 11.08
CA ALA A 58 -13.71 -6.37 11.77
C ALA A 58 -12.85 -6.68 13.02
N VAL A 59 -11.57 -6.26 13.03
CA VAL A 59 -10.65 -6.52 14.14
C VAL A 59 -10.16 -5.25 14.83
N ALA A 60 -10.45 -4.07 14.29
CA ALA A 60 -9.92 -2.80 14.80
C ALA A 60 -10.30 -2.49 16.25
N ARG A 61 -11.40 -3.07 16.76
CA ARG A 61 -11.89 -2.93 18.14
C ARG A 61 -11.42 -4.05 19.07
N GLN A 62 -10.69 -5.02 18.55
CA GLN A 62 -10.15 -6.15 19.31
C GLN A 62 -8.73 -5.84 19.82
N ASP A 63 -8.19 -6.70 20.67
CA ASP A 63 -6.82 -6.57 21.16
C ASP A 63 -5.83 -7.01 20.07
N VAL A 64 -5.42 -6.05 19.25
CA VAL A 64 -4.45 -6.20 18.15
C VAL A 64 -3.36 -5.12 18.24
N HIS A 65 -2.92 -4.79 19.46
CA HIS A 65 -1.93 -3.72 19.70
C HIS A 65 -0.64 -3.93 18.90
N TRP A 66 -0.17 -5.17 18.80
CA TRP A 66 1.00 -5.53 18.02
C TRP A 66 0.90 -5.09 16.53
N ALA A 67 -0.29 -5.14 15.95
CA ALA A 67 -0.51 -4.74 14.56
C ALA A 67 -0.57 -3.20 14.37
N ARG A 68 -0.60 -2.43 15.47
CA ARG A 68 -0.58 -0.96 15.44
C ARG A 68 0.84 -0.41 15.64
N ASN A 69 1.76 -1.24 16.08
CA ASN A 69 3.17 -0.91 16.24
C ASN A 69 3.93 -1.35 14.97
N ARG A 70 4.55 -0.41 14.26
CA ARG A 70 5.22 -0.68 12.98
C ARG A 70 6.32 -1.72 13.11
N GLN A 71 7.16 -1.64 14.15
CA GLN A 71 8.23 -2.60 14.37
C GLN A 71 7.68 -4.01 14.66
N GLU A 72 6.70 -4.13 15.55
CA GLU A 72 6.09 -5.41 15.90
C GLU A 72 5.37 -6.04 14.69
N LEU A 73 4.57 -5.23 13.97
CA LEU A 73 3.83 -5.67 12.80
C LEU A 73 4.75 -6.27 11.73
N TRP A 74 5.82 -5.54 11.36
CA TRP A 74 6.66 -5.97 10.25
C TRP A 74 7.65 -7.07 10.63
N ASN A 75 8.09 -7.15 11.90
CA ASN A 75 8.83 -8.31 12.40
C ASN A 75 7.94 -9.55 12.47
N ALA A 76 6.69 -9.42 12.91
CA ALA A 76 5.74 -10.52 12.86
C ALA A 76 5.47 -10.98 11.41
N ALA A 77 5.37 -10.06 10.43
CA ALA A 77 5.23 -10.40 9.02
C ALA A 77 6.44 -11.16 8.46
N GLU A 78 7.64 -10.75 8.84
CA GLU A 78 8.87 -11.48 8.50
C GLU A 78 8.89 -12.88 9.12
N ALA A 79 8.52 -13.01 10.39
CA ALA A 79 8.50 -14.30 11.10
C ALA A 79 7.44 -15.27 10.57
N ALA A 80 6.28 -14.76 10.11
CA ALA A 80 5.19 -15.57 9.58
C ALA A 80 5.54 -16.29 8.26
N GLU A 81 6.54 -15.83 7.53
CA GLU A 81 6.96 -16.38 6.25
C GLU A 81 8.26 -17.19 6.38
N LYS A 82 8.16 -18.51 6.20
CA LYS A 82 9.29 -19.44 6.43
C LYS A 82 10.25 -19.56 5.24
N ARG A 83 9.77 -19.32 4.01
CA ARG A 83 10.58 -19.54 2.80
C ARG A 83 11.61 -18.43 2.61
N ARG A 84 12.80 -18.81 2.12
CA ARG A 84 13.88 -17.86 1.80
C ARG A 84 13.50 -16.84 0.71
N ASP A 85 12.64 -17.22 -0.22
CA ASP A 85 12.15 -16.40 -1.33
C ASP A 85 10.74 -15.82 -1.10
N ALA A 86 10.27 -15.83 0.16
CA ALA A 86 8.90 -15.43 0.47
C ALA A 86 8.59 -13.98 0.07
N ARG A 87 7.35 -13.75 -0.31
CA ARG A 87 6.75 -12.42 -0.32
C ARG A 87 6.36 -12.08 1.12
N VAL A 88 6.90 -11.00 1.65
CA VAL A 88 6.74 -10.59 3.06
C VAL A 88 5.82 -9.37 3.20
N ALA A 89 5.65 -8.63 2.12
CA ALA A 89 4.69 -7.53 2.01
C ALA A 89 4.29 -7.33 0.54
N ARG A 90 3.22 -6.58 0.32
CA ARG A 90 2.86 -6.02 -0.99
C ARG A 90 2.85 -4.51 -0.91
N GLU A 91 3.46 -3.88 -1.88
CA GLU A 91 3.52 -2.43 -1.99
C GLU A 91 2.62 -1.93 -3.10
N TYR A 92 1.90 -0.85 -2.80
CA TYR A 92 1.18 -0.02 -3.76
C TYR A 92 1.82 1.37 -3.72
N GLU A 93 2.26 1.85 -4.85
CA GLU A 93 2.77 3.20 -5.02
C GLU A 93 1.77 3.95 -5.87
N VAL A 94 1.19 5.04 -5.33
CA VAL A 94 0.11 5.79 -5.96
C VAL A 94 0.47 7.27 -6.09
N ALA A 95 0.15 7.88 -7.25
CA ALA A 95 0.16 9.34 -7.37
C ALA A 95 -1.06 9.91 -6.64
N VAL A 96 -0.84 10.96 -5.87
CA VAL A 96 -1.89 11.66 -5.12
C VAL A 96 -2.08 13.05 -5.74
N PRO A 97 -3.31 13.48 -6.06
CA PRO A 97 -3.56 14.76 -6.72
C PRO A 97 -2.98 15.95 -5.94
N HIS A 98 -2.21 16.78 -6.61
CA HIS A 98 -1.65 18.00 -6.03
C HIS A 98 -2.71 19.07 -5.78
N GLU A 99 -3.85 18.98 -6.48
CA GLU A 99 -5.02 19.84 -6.32
C GLU A 99 -5.62 19.75 -4.90
N LEU A 100 -5.46 18.60 -4.25
CA LEU A 100 -5.96 18.39 -2.89
C LEU A 100 -5.03 19.03 -1.86
N THR A 101 -5.59 19.52 -0.77
CA THR A 101 -4.84 19.97 0.41
C THR A 101 -4.15 18.77 1.10
N ARG A 102 -3.23 19.04 2.01
CA ARG A 102 -2.54 17.98 2.78
C ARG A 102 -3.53 17.05 3.50
N SER A 103 -4.53 17.59 4.20
CA SER A 103 -5.53 16.79 4.91
C SER A 103 -6.35 15.94 3.96
N GLN A 104 -6.81 16.51 2.84
CA GLN A 104 -7.59 15.81 1.83
C GLN A 104 -6.80 14.66 1.17
N ARG A 105 -5.47 14.87 0.93
CA ARG A 105 -4.58 13.80 0.44
C ARG A 105 -4.47 12.64 1.43
N VAL A 106 -4.29 12.95 2.72
CA VAL A 106 -4.23 11.92 3.77
C VAL A 106 -5.55 11.17 3.87
N GLU A 107 -6.69 11.85 3.82
CA GLU A 107 -8.02 11.22 3.84
C GLU A 107 -8.26 10.32 2.64
N LEU A 108 -7.84 10.73 1.43
CA LEU A 108 -7.93 9.89 0.22
C LEU A 108 -7.11 8.60 0.38
N VAL A 109 -5.85 8.72 0.82
CA VAL A 109 -4.97 7.55 1.00
C VAL A 109 -5.48 6.66 2.12
N ARG A 110 -6.00 7.23 3.21
CA ARG A 110 -6.62 6.47 4.31
C ARG A 110 -7.86 5.71 3.84
N ALA A 111 -8.74 6.33 3.03
CA ALA A 111 -9.92 5.68 2.49
C ALA A 111 -9.56 4.48 1.61
N PHE A 112 -8.57 4.61 0.75
CA PHE A 112 -8.08 3.50 -0.06
C PHE A 112 -7.38 2.42 0.79
N SER A 113 -6.62 2.82 1.80
CA SER A 113 -5.98 1.88 2.74
C SER A 113 -7.02 1.09 3.55
N GLN A 114 -8.11 1.74 3.96
CA GLN A 114 -9.23 1.08 4.65
C GLN A 114 -9.94 0.09 3.72
N ASP A 115 -10.20 0.47 2.47
CA ASP A 115 -10.78 -0.40 1.45
C ASP A 115 -9.93 -1.68 1.26
N LEU A 116 -8.60 -1.55 1.18
CA LEU A 116 -7.68 -2.69 1.09
C LEU A 116 -7.69 -3.53 2.38
N ALA A 117 -7.66 -2.88 3.54
CA ALA A 117 -7.66 -3.55 4.84
C ALA A 117 -8.93 -4.40 5.02
N ASP A 118 -10.09 -3.83 4.75
CA ASP A 118 -11.38 -4.51 4.93
C ASP A 118 -11.59 -5.62 3.88
N ARG A 119 -11.20 -5.37 2.63
CA ARG A 119 -11.36 -6.35 1.53
C ARG A 119 -10.49 -7.59 1.74
N TYR A 120 -9.27 -7.43 2.24
CA TYR A 120 -8.30 -8.52 2.34
C TYR A 120 -8.04 -8.99 3.77
N GLY A 121 -8.63 -8.33 4.76
CA GLY A 121 -8.38 -8.63 6.17
C GLY A 121 -6.96 -8.32 6.65
N VAL A 122 -6.23 -7.41 5.98
CA VAL A 122 -4.80 -7.13 6.20
C VAL A 122 -4.55 -5.87 7.01
N ALA A 123 -3.39 -5.76 7.65
CA ALA A 123 -2.88 -4.46 8.08
C ALA A 123 -2.31 -3.71 6.88
N VAL A 124 -2.55 -2.41 6.86
CA VAL A 124 -2.08 -1.50 5.82
C VAL A 124 -1.30 -0.37 6.46
N ASP A 125 -0.02 -0.28 6.17
CA ASP A 125 0.88 0.76 6.65
C ASP A 125 1.19 1.72 5.50
N PHE A 126 0.71 2.96 5.56
CA PHE A 126 0.90 3.92 4.49
C PHE A 126 1.70 5.15 4.92
N ALA A 127 2.40 5.71 3.96
CA ALA A 127 3.14 6.96 4.10
C ALA A 127 2.83 7.89 2.91
N VAL A 128 2.44 9.13 3.20
CA VAL A 128 2.24 10.19 2.20
C VAL A 128 3.51 11.03 2.10
N HIS A 129 4.00 11.19 0.88
CA HIS A 129 5.25 11.90 0.60
C HIS A 129 5.02 13.16 -0.24
N ARG A 130 5.80 14.21 0.07
CA ARG A 130 5.94 15.40 -0.77
C ARG A 130 6.80 15.10 -1.99
N PRO A 131 6.66 15.91 -3.05
CA PRO A 131 7.56 15.89 -4.18
C PRO A 131 9.03 16.04 -3.75
N HIS A 132 9.94 15.39 -4.48
CA HIS A 132 11.36 15.61 -4.29
C HIS A 132 11.75 17.03 -4.77
N ARG A 133 12.65 17.71 -4.03
CA ARG A 133 13.04 19.11 -4.33
C ARG A 133 13.57 19.34 -5.76
N ALA A 134 14.15 18.32 -6.38
CA ALA A 134 14.68 18.38 -7.75
C ALA A 134 13.70 17.83 -8.81
N GLY A 135 12.46 17.49 -8.43
CA GLY A 135 11.45 16.92 -9.32
C GLY A 135 10.27 17.85 -9.58
N ASP A 136 9.21 17.32 -10.19
CA ASP A 136 7.95 18.04 -10.36
C ASP A 136 7.30 18.28 -8.99
N GLU A 137 7.09 19.53 -8.62
CA GLU A 137 6.49 19.95 -7.36
C GLU A 137 5.05 19.44 -7.15
N ARG A 138 4.44 18.92 -8.21
CA ARG A 138 3.10 18.30 -8.20
C ARG A 138 3.12 16.81 -7.90
N ASN A 139 4.29 16.17 -7.85
CA ASN A 139 4.44 14.73 -7.68
C ASN A 139 4.28 14.29 -6.22
N PHE A 140 3.11 14.58 -5.63
CA PHE A 140 2.72 13.97 -4.36
C PHE A 140 2.41 12.50 -4.61
N HIS A 141 2.89 11.64 -3.71
CA HIS A 141 2.68 10.19 -3.85
C HIS A 141 2.54 9.53 -2.48
N ALA A 142 1.95 8.36 -2.47
CA ALA A 142 1.89 7.55 -1.26
C ALA A 142 2.45 6.16 -1.53
N HIS A 143 3.18 5.64 -0.55
CA HIS A 143 3.57 4.25 -0.45
C HIS A 143 2.66 3.56 0.56
N ILE A 144 2.05 2.48 0.16
CA ILE A 144 1.10 1.71 0.94
C ILE A 144 1.63 0.28 0.99
N LEU A 145 1.98 -0.20 2.18
CA LEU A 145 2.42 -1.58 2.41
C LEU A 145 1.26 -2.37 3.03
N THR A 146 0.93 -3.52 2.46
CA THR A 146 -0.01 -4.46 3.06
C THR A 146 0.71 -5.70 3.53
N THR A 147 0.24 -6.28 4.63
CA THR A 147 0.65 -7.63 5.03
C THR A 147 0.16 -8.66 4.02
N THR A 148 0.83 -9.81 3.92
CA THR A 148 0.45 -10.90 3.02
C THR A 148 -0.57 -11.85 3.64
N ARG A 149 -0.86 -11.67 4.93
CA ARG A 149 -1.76 -12.50 5.73
C ARG A 149 -2.81 -11.66 6.43
N ALA A 150 -3.94 -12.26 6.68
CA ALA A 150 -5.00 -11.64 7.46
C ALA A 150 -4.57 -11.40 8.91
N ILE A 151 -5.06 -10.29 9.50
CA ILE A 151 -4.86 -9.97 10.91
C ILE A 151 -5.93 -10.65 11.76
N THR A 152 -5.51 -11.28 12.84
CA THR A 152 -6.40 -11.82 13.87
C THR A 152 -5.91 -11.40 15.26
N PRO A 153 -6.73 -11.50 16.31
CA PRO A 153 -6.28 -11.22 17.68
C PRO A 153 -5.09 -12.10 18.12
N ALA A 154 -5.02 -13.31 17.61
CA ALA A 154 -3.96 -14.27 17.93
C ALA A 154 -2.67 -14.09 17.07
N GLY A 155 -2.61 -13.08 16.20
CA GLY A 155 -1.51 -12.88 15.26
C GLY A 155 -1.96 -12.99 13.80
N PHE A 156 -1.04 -13.43 12.93
CA PHE A 156 -1.37 -13.63 11.52
C PHE A 156 -2.17 -14.91 11.26
N GLY A 157 -3.24 -14.78 10.50
CA GLY A 157 -4.02 -15.88 9.94
C GLY A 157 -3.49 -16.39 8.60
N ASP A 158 -4.40 -16.82 7.73
CA ASP A 158 -4.08 -17.34 6.41
C ASP A 158 -3.58 -16.26 5.45
N LYS A 159 -2.91 -16.68 4.38
CA LYS A 159 -2.57 -15.80 3.26
C LYS A 159 -3.83 -15.27 2.60
N THR A 160 -3.80 -13.99 2.27
CA THR A 160 -4.90 -13.36 1.56
C THR A 160 -5.01 -13.90 0.14
N VAL A 161 -6.19 -13.80 -0.45
CA VAL A 161 -6.47 -14.30 -1.80
C VAL A 161 -5.55 -13.67 -2.86
N LEU A 162 -5.11 -12.43 -2.66
CA LEU A 162 -4.20 -11.74 -3.57
C LEU A 162 -2.78 -12.33 -3.58
N GLU A 163 -2.40 -13.06 -2.53
CA GLU A 163 -1.09 -13.72 -2.39
C GLU A 163 -1.10 -15.19 -2.81
N LEU A 164 -2.27 -15.74 -3.12
CA LEU A 164 -2.41 -17.08 -3.64
C LEU A 164 -1.97 -17.15 -5.11
N GLY A 165 -1.43 -18.30 -5.49
CA GLY A 165 -1.19 -18.61 -6.90
C GLY A 165 -2.50 -18.91 -7.65
N ASP A 166 -2.49 -18.80 -8.98
CA ASP A 166 -3.70 -18.95 -9.81
C ASP A 166 -4.39 -20.32 -9.60
N ARG A 167 -3.61 -21.39 -9.34
CA ARG A 167 -4.17 -22.71 -9.04
C ARG A 167 -5.00 -22.73 -7.76
N ASP A 168 -4.53 -22.08 -6.71
CA ASP A 168 -5.23 -22.05 -5.42
C ASP A 168 -6.41 -21.09 -5.46
N ARG A 169 -6.28 -19.99 -6.22
CA ARG A 169 -7.39 -19.08 -6.52
C ARG A 169 -8.51 -19.80 -7.27
N ALA A 170 -8.17 -20.58 -8.31
CA ALA A 170 -9.15 -21.35 -9.07
C ALA A 170 -9.90 -22.38 -8.21
N ARG A 171 -9.23 -23.01 -7.23
CA ARG A 171 -9.88 -23.93 -6.26
C ARG A 171 -10.91 -23.23 -5.38
N LEU A 172 -10.73 -21.90 -5.16
CA LEU A 172 -11.67 -21.07 -4.42
C LEU A 172 -12.73 -20.41 -5.32
N GLY A 173 -12.77 -20.76 -6.61
CA GLY A 173 -13.68 -20.15 -7.58
C GLY A 173 -13.33 -18.70 -7.95
N LEU A 174 -12.10 -18.26 -7.67
CA LEU A 174 -11.62 -16.91 -7.95
C LEU A 174 -10.94 -16.85 -9.33
N GLY A 175 -11.12 -15.74 -10.03
CA GLY A 175 -10.39 -15.42 -11.24
C GLY A 175 -8.88 -15.21 -11.01
N PRO A 176 -8.07 -15.12 -12.08
CA PRO A 176 -6.65 -14.86 -11.96
C PRO A 176 -6.35 -13.54 -11.24
N ALA A 177 -5.24 -13.47 -10.51
CA ALA A 177 -4.88 -12.31 -9.70
C ALA A 177 -4.78 -10.99 -10.50
N ARG A 178 -4.51 -11.06 -11.82
CA ARG A 178 -4.47 -9.88 -12.70
C ARG A 178 -5.80 -9.14 -12.79
N GLU A 179 -6.92 -9.86 -12.72
CA GLU A 179 -8.27 -9.26 -12.78
C GLU A 179 -8.52 -8.44 -11.50
N GLU A 180 -8.20 -9.00 -10.36
CA GLU A 180 -8.30 -8.31 -9.08
C GLU A 180 -7.37 -7.10 -8.98
N ILE A 181 -6.17 -7.17 -9.55
CA ILE A 181 -5.27 -6.02 -9.70
C ILE A 181 -5.92 -4.92 -10.57
N GLY A 182 -6.64 -5.32 -11.62
CA GLY A 182 -7.43 -4.40 -12.44
C GLY A 182 -8.51 -3.68 -11.63
N GLU A 183 -9.24 -4.41 -10.80
CA GLU A 183 -10.26 -3.84 -9.89
C GLU A 183 -9.65 -2.87 -8.86
N ILE A 184 -8.50 -3.21 -8.28
CA ILE A 184 -7.78 -2.32 -7.34
C ILE A 184 -7.39 -1.01 -8.04
N ARG A 185 -6.93 -1.08 -9.30
CA ARG A 185 -6.60 0.11 -10.11
C ARG A 185 -7.81 0.97 -10.38
N ALA A 186 -8.93 0.34 -10.77
CA ALA A 186 -10.20 1.04 -11.00
C ALA A 186 -10.69 1.70 -9.71
N ARG A 187 -10.62 0.99 -8.58
CA ARG A 187 -11.03 1.51 -7.28
C ARG A 187 -10.25 2.74 -6.85
N TRP A 188 -8.91 2.74 -7.04
CA TRP A 188 -8.09 3.93 -6.78
C TRP A 188 -8.53 5.13 -7.63
N ALA A 189 -8.83 4.93 -8.93
CA ALA A 189 -9.31 5.99 -9.80
C ALA A 189 -10.68 6.53 -9.34
N VAL A 190 -11.60 5.65 -8.94
CA VAL A 190 -12.93 6.03 -8.44
C VAL A 190 -12.78 6.90 -7.19
N LEU A 191 -12.07 6.43 -6.16
CA LEU A 191 -11.87 7.18 -4.91
C LEU A 191 -11.19 8.54 -5.15
N THR A 192 -10.21 8.57 -6.05
CA THR A 192 -9.52 9.81 -6.42
C THR A 192 -10.49 10.80 -7.06
N ASN A 193 -11.33 10.34 -8.00
CA ASN A 193 -12.27 11.19 -8.69
C ASN A 193 -13.41 11.67 -7.78
N GLU A 194 -13.90 10.82 -6.89
CA GLU A 194 -14.88 11.18 -5.87
C GLU A 194 -14.32 12.30 -4.98
N ARG A 195 -13.09 12.14 -4.47
CA ARG A 195 -12.45 13.15 -3.61
C ARG A 195 -12.20 14.48 -4.34
N LEU A 196 -11.76 14.43 -5.60
CA LEU A 196 -11.59 15.64 -6.43
C LEU A 196 -12.93 16.36 -6.62
N GLN A 197 -13.99 15.62 -6.90
CA GLN A 197 -15.34 16.19 -7.09
C GLN A 197 -15.90 16.80 -5.80
N GLU A 198 -15.77 16.12 -4.67
CA GLU A 198 -16.19 16.60 -3.34
C GLU A 198 -15.58 17.96 -3.00
N HIS A 199 -14.34 18.20 -3.46
CA HIS A 199 -13.61 19.45 -3.21
C HIS A 199 -13.67 20.43 -4.39
N GLY A 200 -14.57 20.25 -5.33
CA GLY A 200 -14.83 21.22 -6.40
C GLY A 200 -13.78 21.27 -7.52
N HIS A 201 -12.92 20.22 -7.62
CA HIS A 201 -11.93 20.15 -8.70
C HIS A 201 -12.50 19.49 -9.95
N GLU A 202 -12.24 20.06 -11.11
CA GLU A 202 -12.64 19.50 -12.42
C GLU A 202 -11.72 18.36 -12.91
N ALA A 203 -10.48 18.32 -12.38
CA ALA A 203 -9.50 17.29 -12.75
C ALA A 203 -10.06 15.87 -12.49
N ARG A 204 -9.77 14.96 -13.42
CA ARG A 204 -10.14 13.53 -13.29
C ARG A 204 -8.97 12.66 -13.70
N VAL A 205 -8.93 11.45 -13.14
CA VAL A 205 -7.96 10.41 -13.48
C VAL A 205 -8.66 9.20 -14.09
N ASP A 206 -7.97 8.48 -14.96
CA ASP A 206 -8.43 7.23 -15.57
C ASP A 206 -7.36 6.15 -15.40
N HIS A 207 -7.78 4.98 -14.92
CA HIS A 207 -6.88 3.85 -14.66
C HIS A 207 -6.53 3.03 -15.91
N ARG A 208 -7.26 3.24 -17.02
CA ARG A 208 -7.04 2.52 -18.28
C ARG A 208 -5.76 3.00 -18.95
N SER A 209 -5.18 2.16 -19.81
CA SER A 209 -4.07 2.59 -20.65
C SER A 209 -4.48 3.72 -21.58
N LEU A 210 -3.54 4.55 -22.04
CA LEU A 210 -3.81 5.62 -23.00
C LEU A 210 -4.47 5.08 -24.27
N GLU A 211 -4.02 3.92 -24.75
CA GLU A 211 -4.64 3.22 -25.89
C GLU A 211 -6.12 2.90 -25.62
N ALA A 212 -6.44 2.34 -24.44
CA ALA A 212 -7.83 2.02 -24.06
C ALA A 212 -8.70 3.28 -23.84
N GLN A 213 -8.07 4.44 -23.63
CA GLN A 213 -8.74 5.74 -23.57
C GLN A 213 -8.90 6.38 -24.96
N GLY A 214 -8.34 5.78 -26.02
CA GLY A 214 -8.34 6.36 -27.39
C GLY A 214 -7.37 7.54 -27.53
N LEU A 215 -6.38 7.67 -26.62
CA LEU A 215 -5.39 8.73 -26.65
C LEU A 215 -4.09 8.19 -27.30
N GLU A 216 -3.64 8.86 -28.35
CA GLU A 216 -2.32 8.57 -28.93
C GLU A 216 -1.22 9.03 -27.98
N ARG A 217 -0.15 8.22 -27.85
CA ARG A 217 1.08 8.68 -27.21
C ARG A 217 1.68 9.78 -28.07
N VAL A 218 1.70 11.00 -27.56
CA VAL A 218 2.61 12.02 -28.09
C VAL A 218 4.03 11.61 -27.66
N PRO A 219 4.97 11.42 -28.56
CA PRO A 219 6.34 10.99 -28.26
C PRO A 219 7.09 12.02 -27.41
#